data_7f19b1d855fe667fcf3f83833b7f7c23
#
_entry.id   7f19b1d855fe667fcf3f83833b7f7c23
#
_cell.length_a   1.000
_cell.length_b   1.000
_cell.length_c   1.000
_cell.angle_alpha   90.00
_cell.angle_beta   90.00
_cell.angle_gamma   90.00
#
_symmetry.space_group_name_H-M   'P 1'
#
loop_
_entity.id
_entity.type
_entity.pdbx_description
1 polymer ?
#
loop_
_entity_poly.entity_id
_entity_poly.type
_entity_poly.pdbx_seq_one_letter_code
_entity_poly.pdbx_strand_id
1 'polypeptide(L)'
;AGLKSSDAVSWESDGVSGFSIQEIDKKEIGTEVKLFLRVSKSDDNDTEKGFDDLLSHWKIKEIIKRYSDHIGIPISMKKREWDEKKSAYIELDEYEVVTKASALWTRSKQDIKEDEYKEFYKSFANGVDEPLSFTHNKVEGRSEYIQLLYIPSKAPFDLYDRQQRHGLKLYIKRVFIMDDAEHFMPMYLRFV
;
A
#
# COMPACT_ATOMS: atom_id res chain seq x y z
N ALA A 1 -21.89 -6.46 -7.61
CA ALA A 1 -21.62 -6.46 -9.05
C ALA A 1 -22.14 -7.74 -9.65
N GLY A 2 -23.14 -7.63 -10.55
CA GLY A 2 -23.73 -8.80 -11.21
C GLY A 2 -22.69 -9.50 -12.08
N LEU A 3 -22.61 -10.81 -11.95
CA LEU A 3 -21.75 -11.68 -12.76
C LEU A 3 -22.25 -11.85 -14.22
N LYS A 4 -23.27 -11.12 -14.62
CA LYS A 4 -23.83 -11.17 -15.96
C LYS A 4 -23.72 -9.82 -16.63
N SER A 5 -23.15 -9.79 -17.81
CA SER A 5 -22.78 -8.63 -18.61
C SER A 5 -23.93 -7.72 -19.09
N SER A 6 -25.18 -8.01 -18.73
CA SER A 6 -26.32 -7.25 -19.25
C SER A 6 -26.70 -6.00 -18.45
N ASP A 7 -26.12 -5.79 -17.27
CA ASP A 7 -26.57 -4.74 -16.36
C ASP A 7 -25.41 -3.84 -15.92
N ALA A 8 -24.68 -3.27 -16.88
CA ALA A 8 -23.63 -2.32 -16.58
C ALA A 8 -24.22 -0.91 -16.42
N VAL A 9 -23.74 -0.17 -15.41
CA VAL A 9 -24.16 1.19 -15.14
C VAL A 9 -22.97 2.13 -15.08
N SER A 10 -23.13 3.34 -15.59
CA SER A 10 -22.24 4.47 -15.39
C SER A 10 -22.81 5.35 -14.30
N TRP A 11 -21.98 5.63 -13.29
CA TRP A 11 -22.27 6.59 -12.23
C TRP A 11 -21.32 7.77 -12.37
N GLU A 12 -21.87 8.97 -12.34
CA GLU A 12 -21.10 10.23 -12.48
C GLU A 12 -21.54 11.25 -11.44
N SER A 13 -20.59 11.94 -10.83
CA SER A 13 -20.84 13.02 -9.87
C SER A 13 -19.71 14.05 -9.93
N ASP A 14 -20.07 15.32 -9.72
CA ASP A 14 -19.14 16.42 -9.50
C ASP A 14 -18.66 16.55 -8.04
N GLY A 15 -19.21 15.71 -7.16
CA GLY A 15 -18.92 15.70 -5.72
C GLY A 15 -19.63 16.81 -4.92
N VAL A 16 -20.47 17.61 -5.54
CA VAL A 16 -21.17 18.76 -4.90
C VAL A 16 -22.67 18.70 -5.08
N SER A 17 -23.14 18.59 -6.32
CA SER A 17 -24.54 18.82 -6.70
C SER A 17 -25.40 17.55 -6.79
N GLY A 18 -24.79 16.38 -6.66
CA GLY A 18 -25.48 15.09 -6.74
C GLY A 18 -24.79 14.09 -7.65
N PHE A 19 -25.55 13.14 -8.19
CA PHE A 19 -25.02 12.13 -9.10
C PHE A 19 -26.04 11.78 -10.19
N SER A 20 -25.54 11.25 -11.29
CA SER A 20 -26.34 10.62 -12.34
C SER A 20 -26.02 9.16 -12.49
N ILE A 21 -27.01 8.36 -12.86
CA ILE A 21 -26.84 6.94 -13.20
C ILE A 21 -27.43 6.70 -14.58
N GLN A 22 -26.68 6.02 -15.43
CA GLN A 22 -27.09 5.64 -16.78
C GLN A 22 -26.74 4.19 -17.04
N GLU A 23 -27.63 3.46 -17.69
CA GLU A 23 -27.35 2.13 -18.19
C GLU A 23 -26.38 2.23 -19.40
N ILE A 24 -25.38 1.37 -19.41
CA ILE A 24 -24.36 1.35 -20.48
C ILE A 24 -24.15 -0.08 -20.97
N ASP A 25 -23.74 -0.22 -22.23
CA ASP A 25 -23.26 -1.48 -22.75
C ASP A 25 -21.75 -1.63 -22.46
N LYS A 26 -21.38 -2.61 -21.64
CA LYS A 26 -19.99 -2.92 -21.31
C LYS A 26 -19.67 -4.35 -21.62
N LYS A 27 -18.77 -4.59 -22.58
CA LYS A 27 -18.39 -5.92 -23.05
C LYS A 27 -17.60 -6.74 -22.02
N GLU A 28 -16.82 -6.05 -21.18
CA GLU A 28 -15.94 -6.71 -20.20
C GLU A 28 -16.49 -6.56 -18.79
N ILE A 29 -16.40 -7.64 -18.01
CA ILE A 29 -16.76 -7.63 -16.59
C ILE A 29 -15.68 -6.87 -15.81
N GLY A 30 -16.10 -5.92 -14.99
CA GLY A 30 -15.19 -5.15 -14.15
C GLY A 30 -15.73 -3.78 -13.81
N THR A 31 -14.97 -3.04 -13.04
CA THR A 31 -15.28 -1.67 -12.65
C THR A 31 -14.20 -0.74 -13.19
N GLU A 32 -14.60 0.34 -13.83
CA GLU A 32 -13.73 1.42 -14.23
C GLU A 32 -14.02 2.66 -13.37
N VAL A 33 -12.99 3.29 -12.83
CA VAL A 33 -13.10 4.51 -12.04
C VAL A 33 -12.24 5.59 -12.69
N LYS A 34 -12.87 6.71 -13.06
CA LYS A 34 -12.19 7.91 -13.59
C LYS A 34 -12.32 9.04 -12.60
N LEU A 35 -11.20 9.58 -12.16
CA LEU A 35 -11.14 10.73 -11.26
C LEU A 35 -10.55 11.92 -12.01
N PHE A 36 -11.30 13.01 -12.05
CA PHE A 36 -10.84 14.30 -12.59
C PHE A 36 -10.29 15.11 -11.42
N LEU A 37 -8.98 15.31 -11.42
CA LEU A 37 -8.30 16.07 -10.37
C LEU A 37 -8.52 17.58 -10.58
N ARG A 38 -8.68 18.28 -9.47
CA ARG A 38 -8.71 19.76 -9.53
C ARG A 38 -7.31 20.26 -9.80
N VAL A 39 -7.18 21.12 -10.80
CA VAL A 39 -5.92 21.79 -11.11
C VAL A 39 -5.65 22.83 -10.02
N SER A 40 -4.45 22.82 -9.47
CA SER A 40 -4.00 23.87 -8.55
C SER A 40 -3.95 25.19 -9.32
N LYS A 41 -4.73 26.17 -8.88
CA LYS A 41 -4.50 27.54 -9.32
C LYS A 41 -3.25 28.03 -8.59
N SER A 42 -2.22 28.37 -9.33
CA SER A 42 -0.97 28.95 -8.82
C SER A 42 -1.22 30.42 -8.40
N ASP A 43 -1.97 30.62 -7.34
CA ASP A 43 -1.98 31.90 -6.63
C ASP A 43 -1.07 31.76 -5.41
N ASP A 44 -0.08 32.64 -5.33
CA ASP A 44 1.12 32.63 -4.51
C ASP A 44 0.95 32.56 -2.97
N ASN A 45 -0.23 32.29 -2.44
CA ASN A 45 -0.48 32.34 -0.98
C ASN A 45 -1.32 31.19 -0.42
N ASP A 46 -1.69 30.17 -1.20
CA ASP A 46 -2.50 29.08 -0.67
C ASP A 46 -1.69 27.77 -0.57
N THR A 47 -1.56 27.29 0.66
CA THR A 47 -0.91 26.04 1.05
C THR A 47 -1.68 24.76 0.61
N GLU A 48 -2.63 24.86 -0.28
CA GLU A 48 -3.24 23.70 -0.93
C GLU A 48 -2.28 23.15 -1.98
N LYS A 49 -1.40 22.23 -1.54
CA LYS A 49 -0.63 21.38 -2.45
C LYS A 49 -1.60 20.73 -3.42
N GLY A 50 -1.53 21.12 -4.69
CA GLY A 50 -2.36 20.55 -5.72
C GLY A 50 -2.17 19.04 -5.81
N PHE A 51 -3.20 18.37 -6.30
CA PHE A 51 -3.18 16.91 -6.52
C PHE A 51 -2.32 16.51 -7.73
N ASP A 52 -1.50 17.40 -8.27
CA ASP A 52 -0.66 17.18 -9.46
C ASP A 52 0.34 16.03 -9.25
N ASP A 53 0.79 15.83 -8.01
CA ASP A 53 1.62 14.70 -7.62
C ASP A 53 0.94 13.34 -7.87
N LEU A 54 -0.39 13.28 -7.83
CA LEU A 54 -1.14 12.05 -8.10
C LEU A 54 -1.17 11.67 -9.59
N LEU A 55 -0.73 12.55 -10.47
CA LEU A 55 -0.52 12.23 -11.89
C LEU A 55 0.89 11.65 -12.14
N SER A 56 1.77 11.73 -11.16
CA SER A 56 3.11 11.17 -11.26
C SER A 56 3.07 9.65 -11.13
N HIS A 57 3.54 8.94 -12.15
CA HIS A 57 3.64 7.49 -12.15
C HIS A 57 4.46 6.96 -10.95
N TRP A 58 5.58 7.63 -10.63
CA TRP A 58 6.43 7.28 -9.50
C TRP A 58 5.69 7.44 -8.17
N LYS A 59 4.95 8.55 -8.01
CA LYS A 59 4.19 8.83 -6.80
C LYS A 59 3.05 7.84 -6.58
N ILE A 60 2.34 7.48 -7.65
CA ILE A 60 1.30 6.44 -7.58
C ILE A 60 1.93 5.09 -7.18
N LYS A 61 3.06 4.72 -7.78
CA LYS A 61 3.79 3.48 -7.45
C LYS A 61 4.24 3.44 -5.99
N GLU A 62 4.71 4.57 -5.44
CA GLU A 62 5.05 4.73 -4.03
C GLU A 62 3.83 4.52 -3.13
N ILE A 63 2.71 5.18 -3.46
CA ILE A 63 1.46 5.06 -2.71
C ILE A 63 0.95 3.61 -2.72
N ILE A 64 0.94 2.95 -3.88
CA ILE A 64 0.53 1.55 -4.00
C ILE A 64 1.40 0.66 -3.12
N LYS A 65 2.72 0.82 -3.18
CA LYS A 65 3.66 0.05 -2.35
C LYS A 65 3.46 0.29 -0.86
N ARG A 66 3.18 1.54 -0.47
CA ARG A 66 2.97 1.87 0.94
C ARG A 66 1.68 1.29 1.50
N TYR A 67 0.58 1.43 0.77
CA TYR A 67 -0.77 1.13 1.31
C TYR A 67 -1.33 -0.23 0.86
N SER A 68 -0.88 -0.75 -0.27
CA SER A 68 -1.51 -1.88 -0.95
C SER A 68 -0.56 -3.01 -1.35
N ASP A 69 0.70 -2.99 -0.90
CA ASP A 69 1.71 -3.99 -1.31
C ASP A 69 1.31 -5.43 -0.95
N HIS A 70 0.51 -5.59 0.08
CA HIS A 70 0.11 -6.88 0.64
C HIS A 70 -1.33 -7.30 0.34
N ILE A 71 -2.07 -6.53 -0.44
CA ILE A 71 -3.43 -6.93 -0.83
C ILE A 71 -3.41 -8.19 -1.69
N GLY A 72 -4.46 -9.02 -1.57
CA GLY A 72 -4.51 -10.31 -2.27
C GLY A 72 -4.80 -10.23 -3.78
N ILE A 73 -4.88 -9.02 -4.33
CA ILE A 73 -5.15 -8.76 -5.76
C ILE A 73 -3.94 -8.05 -6.33
N PRO A 74 -3.34 -8.53 -7.44
CA PRO A 74 -2.22 -7.85 -8.06
C PRO A 74 -2.67 -6.50 -8.64
N ILE A 75 -1.92 -5.44 -8.37
CA ILE A 75 -2.09 -4.15 -9.00
C ILE A 75 -1.05 -4.04 -10.10
N SER A 76 -1.52 -3.78 -11.32
CA SER A 76 -0.67 -3.59 -12.48
C SER A 76 -0.73 -2.14 -12.94
N MET A 77 0.41 -1.61 -13.36
CA MET A 77 0.54 -0.29 -13.95
C MET A 77 1.22 -0.41 -15.31
N LYS A 78 0.95 0.53 -16.20
CA LYS A 78 1.68 0.62 -17.46
C LYS A 78 3.16 0.85 -17.19
N LYS A 79 4.00 0.10 -17.88
CA LYS A 79 5.45 0.21 -17.78
C LYS A 79 5.92 1.51 -18.43
N ARG A 80 6.92 2.16 -17.84
CA ARG A 80 7.57 3.35 -18.42
C ARG A 80 9.05 3.11 -18.59
N GLU A 81 9.56 3.52 -19.75
CA GLU A 81 10.99 3.46 -20.05
C GLU A 81 11.51 4.84 -20.46
N TRP A 82 12.78 5.08 -20.18
CA TRP A 82 13.42 6.31 -20.58
C TRP A 82 13.77 6.26 -22.07
N ASP A 83 13.25 7.19 -22.86
CA ASP A 83 13.59 7.36 -24.27
C ASP A 83 14.67 8.44 -24.39
N GLU A 84 15.90 8.04 -24.75
CA GLU A 84 17.02 8.95 -24.90
C GLU A 84 16.79 10.01 -26.01
N LYS A 85 16.05 9.65 -27.06
CA LYS A 85 15.77 10.55 -28.17
C LYS A 85 14.79 11.65 -27.80
N LYS A 86 13.84 11.34 -26.93
CA LYS A 86 12.81 12.28 -26.47
C LYS A 86 13.20 12.95 -25.16
N SER A 87 14.28 12.49 -24.50
CA SER A 87 14.67 12.92 -23.15
C SER A 87 13.48 12.91 -22.18
N ALA A 88 12.64 11.88 -22.27
CA ALA A 88 11.42 11.74 -21.48
C ALA A 88 11.08 10.29 -21.22
N TYR A 89 10.35 10.02 -20.13
CA TYR A 89 9.76 8.71 -19.90
C TYR A 89 8.55 8.51 -20.83
N ILE A 90 8.58 7.46 -21.62
CA ILE A 90 7.46 7.04 -22.46
C ILE A 90 6.73 5.87 -21.83
N GLU A 91 5.42 5.88 -21.98
CA GLU A 91 4.54 4.81 -21.54
C GLU A 91 4.50 3.70 -22.59
N LEU A 92 4.76 2.46 -22.17
CA LEU A 92 4.69 1.29 -23.04
C LEU A 92 3.29 0.67 -22.96
N ASP A 93 2.93 -0.11 -23.98
CA ASP A 93 1.68 -0.90 -23.98
C ASP A 93 1.78 -2.20 -23.15
N GLU A 94 2.82 -2.29 -22.32
CA GLU A 94 3.05 -3.40 -21.40
C GLU A 94 2.68 -3.01 -19.98
N TYR A 95 2.20 -3.97 -19.20
CA TYR A 95 1.89 -3.79 -17.79
C TYR A 95 2.93 -4.47 -16.91
N GLU A 96 3.33 -3.80 -15.84
CA GLU A 96 4.12 -4.38 -14.76
C GLU A 96 3.26 -4.55 -13.50
N VAL A 97 3.42 -5.66 -12.79
CA VAL A 97 2.77 -5.85 -11.49
C VAL A 97 3.59 -5.11 -10.43
N VAL A 98 2.96 -4.16 -9.74
CA VAL A 98 3.60 -3.28 -8.76
C VAL A 98 3.59 -3.85 -7.36
N THR A 99 2.56 -4.64 -7.01
CA THR A 99 2.38 -5.22 -5.68
C THR A 99 2.97 -6.62 -5.60
N LYS A 100 3.44 -7.00 -4.41
CA LYS A 100 3.86 -8.38 -4.14
C LYS A 100 2.68 -9.35 -4.03
N ALA A 101 1.47 -8.83 -3.81
CA ALA A 101 0.21 -9.56 -3.65
C ALA A 101 0.25 -10.71 -2.61
N SER A 102 1.25 -10.70 -1.73
CA SER A 102 1.41 -11.69 -0.67
C SER A 102 1.65 -11.02 0.68
N ALA A 103 0.85 -11.40 1.67
CA ALA A 103 1.05 -11.02 3.05
C ALA A 103 1.59 -12.24 3.79
N LEU A 104 2.88 -12.24 4.12
CA LEU A 104 3.55 -13.37 4.77
C LEU A 104 2.78 -13.82 6.02
N TRP A 105 2.37 -12.87 6.86
CA TRP A 105 1.68 -13.13 8.12
C TRP A 105 0.31 -13.80 7.97
N THR A 106 -0.29 -13.80 6.77
CA THR A 106 -1.59 -14.46 6.55
C THR A 106 -1.46 -15.94 6.21
N ARG A 107 -0.26 -16.40 5.89
CA ARG A 107 0.03 -17.81 5.61
C ARG A 107 0.15 -18.61 6.91
N SER A 108 -0.09 -19.92 6.83
CA SER A 108 0.14 -20.80 7.97
C SER A 108 1.63 -20.80 8.35
N LYS A 109 1.93 -20.74 9.64
CA LYS A 109 3.30 -20.78 10.15
C LYS A 109 4.07 -22.03 9.67
N GLN A 110 3.35 -23.13 9.44
CA GLN A 110 3.94 -24.39 8.98
C GLN A 110 4.38 -24.33 7.51
N ASP A 111 3.80 -23.42 6.72
CA ASP A 111 4.06 -23.26 5.30
C ASP A 111 5.13 -22.20 5.00
N ILE A 112 5.69 -21.57 6.02
CA ILE A 112 6.65 -20.49 5.88
C ILE A 112 8.02 -20.97 6.39
N LYS A 113 9.03 -20.86 5.55
CA LYS A 113 10.41 -21.18 5.93
C LYS A 113 11.03 -20.02 6.71
N GLU A 114 12.03 -20.32 7.52
CA GLU A 114 12.75 -19.30 8.31
C GLU A 114 13.37 -18.21 7.44
N ASP A 115 13.92 -18.59 6.29
CA ASP A 115 14.53 -17.64 5.35
C ASP A 115 13.50 -16.63 4.81
N GLU A 116 12.23 -17.05 4.59
CA GLU A 116 11.16 -16.15 4.15
C GLU A 116 10.85 -15.08 5.21
N TYR A 117 10.91 -15.43 6.50
CA TYR A 117 10.77 -14.45 7.59
C TYR A 117 11.92 -13.46 7.61
N LYS A 118 13.16 -13.91 7.40
CA LYS A 118 14.34 -13.06 7.35
C LYS A 118 14.32 -12.12 6.14
N GLU A 119 13.94 -12.62 4.97
CA GLU A 119 13.78 -11.80 3.77
C GLU A 119 12.67 -10.76 3.93
N PHE A 120 11.56 -11.17 4.56
CA PHE A 120 10.49 -10.23 4.86
C PHE A 120 10.96 -9.12 5.79
N TYR A 121 11.70 -9.44 6.85
CA TYR A 121 12.30 -8.45 7.74
C TYR A 121 13.20 -7.46 6.97
N LYS A 122 14.10 -7.95 6.14
CA LYS A 122 15.00 -7.11 5.32
C LYS A 122 14.24 -6.16 4.39
N SER A 123 13.04 -6.53 3.97
CA SER A 123 12.23 -5.71 3.05
C SER A 123 11.70 -4.40 3.66
N PHE A 124 11.61 -4.28 4.97
CA PHE A 124 11.10 -3.08 5.64
C PHE A 124 12.07 -2.49 6.69
N ALA A 125 13.06 -3.25 7.14
CA ALA A 125 13.99 -2.79 8.19
C ALA A 125 15.14 -1.93 7.64
N ASN A 126 15.16 -1.60 6.33
CA ASN A 126 16.23 -0.86 5.64
C ASN A 126 17.65 -1.40 5.95
N GLY A 127 17.74 -2.65 6.37
CA GLY A 127 18.96 -3.25 6.90
C GLY A 127 19.45 -4.45 6.10
N VAL A 128 20.77 -4.62 6.15
CA VAL A 128 21.46 -5.81 5.66
C VAL A 128 21.45 -6.90 6.74
N ASP A 129 21.21 -6.51 7.98
CA ASP A 129 21.26 -7.38 9.16
C ASP A 129 20.04 -8.29 9.25
N GLU A 130 20.23 -9.50 9.75
CA GLU A 130 19.15 -10.41 10.08
C GLU A 130 18.53 -10.08 11.43
N PRO A 131 17.25 -10.40 11.67
CA PRO A 131 16.65 -10.22 12.98
C PRO A 131 17.29 -11.19 13.99
N LEU A 132 17.40 -10.76 15.24
CA LEU A 132 17.84 -11.61 16.33
C LEU A 132 16.83 -12.72 16.61
N SER A 133 15.55 -12.38 16.55
CA SER A 133 14.44 -13.32 16.76
C SER A 133 13.17 -12.76 16.13
N PHE A 134 12.21 -13.64 15.91
CA PHE A 134 10.87 -13.25 15.48
C PHE A 134 9.80 -14.15 16.09
N THR A 135 8.58 -13.66 16.13
CA THR A 135 7.42 -14.45 16.54
C THR A 135 6.26 -14.20 15.57
N HIS A 136 5.60 -15.28 15.20
CA HIS A 136 4.41 -15.26 14.34
C HIS A 136 3.29 -16.01 15.05
N ASN A 137 2.25 -15.31 15.45
CA ASN A 137 1.13 -15.86 16.18
C ASN A 137 -0.20 -15.46 15.54
N LYS A 138 -1.12 -16.39 15.49
CA LYS A 138 -2.52 -16.18 15.17
C LYS A 138 -3.32 -16.36 16.46
N VAL A 139 -4.01 -15.30 16.87
CA VAL A 139 -4.87 -15.31 18.06
C VAL A 139 -6.31 -15.38 17.59
N GLU A 140 -7.02 -16.37 18.08
CA GLU A 140 -8.43 -16.60 17.80
C GLU A 140 -9.23 -16.46 19.09
N GLY A 141 -10.37 -15.79 19.05
CA GLY A 141 -11.21 -15.57 20.20
C GLY A 141 -12.21 -14.44 19.97
N ARG A 142 -12.52 -13.69 21.02
CA ARG A 142 -13.39 -12.52 20.92
C ARG A 142 -12.84 -11.45 19.95
N SER A 143 -11.54 -11.33 19.90
CA SER A 143 -10.82 -10.51 18.93
C SER A 143 -9.84 -11.40 18.20
N GLU A 144 -9.94 -11.45 16.89
CA GLU A 144 -9.05 -12.24 16.04
C GLU A 144 -8.01 -11.31 15.43
N TYR A 145 -6.74 -11.67 15.58
CA TYR A 145 -5.65 -10.94 14.96
C TYR A 145 -4.45 -11.85 14.71
N ILE A 146 -3.61 -11.42 13.79
CA ILE A 146 -2.33 -12.05 13.50
C ILE A 146 -1.24 -11.03 13.83
N GLN A 147 -0.22 -11.49 14.55
CA GLN A 147 0.96 -10.68 14.85
C GLN A 147 2.22 -11.34 14.31
N LEU A 148 3.06 -10.53 13.68
CA LEU A 148 4.41 -10.88 13.27
C LEU A 148 5.34 -9.81 13.82
N LEU A 149 6.14 -10.17 14.81
CA LEU A 149 7.02 -9.26 15.54
C LEU A 149 8.46 -9.69 15.33
N TYR A 150 9.35 -8.72 15.24
CA TYR A 150 10.79 -8.95 15.07
C TYR A 150 11.58 -8.22 16.13
N ILE A 151 12.64 -8.85 16.58
CA ILE A 151 13.65 -8.22 17.43
C ILE A 151 14.86 -7.96 16.53
N PRO A 152 15.25 -6.71 16.30
CA PRO A 152 16.44 -6.41 15.51
C PRO A 152 17.70 -6.91 16.21
N SER A 153 18.71 -7.32 15.44
CA SER A 153 20.02 -7.75 15.99
C SER A 153 20.83 -6.58 16.55
N LYS A 154 20.55 -5.35 16.09
CA LYS A 154 21.17 -4.13 16.57
C LYS A 154 20.10 -3.12 16.94
N ALA A 155 20.31 -2.38 18.00
CA ALA A 155 19.43 -1.29 18.37
C ALA A 155 19.36 -0.26 17.21
N PRO A 156 18.17 0.16 16.78
CA PRO A 156 18.05 1.27 15.84
C PRO A 156 18.75 2.51 16.39
N PHE A 157 19.41 3.27 15.51
CA PHE A 157 20.17 4.46 15.93
C PHE A 157 19.27 5.56 16.51
N ASP A 158 18.01 5.57 16.10
CA ASP A 158 16.96 6.50 16.50
C ASP A 158 16.12 6.03 17.69
N LEU A 159 16.48 4.86 18.27
CA LEU A 159 15.73 4.24 19.37
C LEU A 159 15.47 5.20 20.56
N TYR A 160 16.37 6.14 20.81
CA TYR A 160 16.28 7.09 21.90
C TYR A 160 15.81 8.47 21.48
N ASP A 161 15.49 8.66 20.20
CA ASP A 161 14.92 9.91 19.72
C ASP A 161 13.48 10.06 20.23
N ARG A 162 13.22 11.14 20.97
CA ARG A 162 11.90 11.44 21.52
C ARG A 162 10.95 12.02 20.50
N GLN A 163 11.45 12.49 19.37
CA GLN A 163 10.64 13.08 18.31
C GLN A 163 10.14 12.04 17.32
N GLN A 164 10.82 10.90 17.23
CA GLN A 164 10.36 9.80 16.40
C GLN A 164 9.28 8.98 17.13
N ARG A 165 8.19 8.76 16.44
CA ARG A 165 7.15 7.84 16.88
C ARG A 165 7.59 6.43 16.55
N HIS A 166 7.61 5.59 17.56
CA HIS A 166 7.89 4.17 17.43
C HIS A 166 6.58 3.41 17.65
N GLY A 167 6.27 2.51 16.76
CA GLY A 167 5.04 1.72 16.88
C GLY A 167 5.03 0.55 15.92
N LEU A 168 4.01 -0.27 16.04
CA LEU A 168 3.80 -1.38 15.14
C LEU A 168 3.10 -0.91 13.87
N LYS A 169 3.41 -1.56 12.77
CA LYS A 169 2.65 -1.41 11.53
C LYS A 169 1.32 -2.15 11.65
N LEU A 170 0.24 -1.42 11.51
CA LEU A 170 -1.11 -1.96 11.58
C LEU A 170 -1.69 -2.16 10.18
N TYR A 171 -2.19 -3.34 9.94
CA TYR A 171 -2.90 -3.70 8.71
C TYR A 171 -4.30 -4.20 9.02
N ILE A 172 -5.29 -3.71 8.28
CA ILE A 172 -6.66 -4.24 8.33
C ILE A 172 -6.99 -4.85 6.97
N LYS A 173 -7.33 -6.14 6.94
CA LYS A 173 -7.58 -6.90 5.70
C LYS A 173 -6.45 -6.70 4.66
N ARG A 174 -5.19 -6.72 5.10
CA ARG A 174 -3.96 -6.54 4.31
C ARG A 174 -3.74 -5.12 3.76
N VAL A 175 -4.58 -4.16 4.12
CA VAL A 175 -4.39 -2.74 3.78
C VAL A 175 -3.64 -2.08 4.93
N PHE A 176 -2.58 -1.35 4.62
CA PHE A 176 -1.82 -0.57 5.60
C PHE A 176 -2.69 0.56 6.16
N ILE A 177 -2.69 0.71 7.48
CA ILE A 177 -3.44 1.76 8.17
C ILE A 177 -2.49 2.79 8.77
N MET A 178 -1.50 2.33 9.55
CA MET A 178 -0.53 3.21 10.21
C MET A 178 0.76 2.45 10.56
N ASP A 179 1.83 3.14 10.79
CA ASP A 179 3.14 2.62 11.20
C ASP A 179 3.58 3.11 12.60
N ASP A 180 2.72 3.82 13.29
CA ASP A 180 2.98 4.41 14.59
C ASP A 180 1.94 3.98 15.65
N ALA A 181 1.54 2.72 15.62
CA ALA A 181 0.54 2.17 16.54
C ALA A 181 1.14 1.98 17.96
N GLU A 182 1.43 3.10 18.63
CA GLU A 182 2.12 3.17 19.93
C GLU A 182 1.37 2.41 21.04
N HIS A 183 0.05 2.33 20.97
CA HIS A 183 -0.78 1.73 22.02
C HIS A 183 -0.71 0.20 22.07
N PHE A 184 -0.15 -0.45 21.05
CA PHE A 184 -0.05 -1.92 21.03
C PHE A 184 1.15 -2.45 21.78
N MET A 185 2.16 -1.60 22.04
CA MET A 185 3.38 -2.01 22.71
C MET A 185 3.77 -1.00 23.78
N PRO A 186 4.19 -1.45 24.97
CA PRO A 186 4.71 -0.56 25.99
C PRO A 186 6.06 0.06 25.53
N MET A 187 6.34 1.25 25.98
CA MET A 187 7.51 2.05 25.55
C MET A 187 8.86 1.33 25.68
N TYR A 188 9.00 0.40 26.63
CA TYR A 188 10.25 -0.34 26.81
C TYR A 188 10.47 -1.40 25.71
N LEU A 189 9.45 -1.73 24.92
CA LEU A 189 9.53 -2.63 23.76
C LEU A 189 9.53 -1.90 22.41
N ARG A 190 9.78 -0.60 22.39
CA ARG A 190 9.78 0.22 21.18
C ARG A 190 10.78 -0.17 20.10
N PHE A 191 11.69 -1.07 20.42
CA PHE A 191 12.66 -1.64 19.47
C PHE A 191 12.11 -2.81 18.63
N VAL A 192 10.90 -3.28 18.93
CA VAL A 192 10.21 -4.38 18.23
C VAL A 192 9.58 -3.89 16.95
#